data_9267500d3de6d0ad8b5469fb02dea55f
#
_entry.id   9267500d3de6d0ad8b5469fb02dea55f
#
_cell.length_a   1.000
_cell.length_b   1.000
_cell.length_c   1.000
_cell.angle_alpha   90.00
_cell.angle_beta   90.00
_cell.angle_gamma   90.00
#
_symmetry.space_group_name_H-M   'P 1'
#
loop_
_entity.id
_entity.type
_entity.pdbx_description
1 polymer ?
#
loop_
_entity_poly.entity_id
_entity_poly.type
_entity_poly.pdbx_seq_one_letter_code
_entity_poly.pdbx_strand_id
1 'polypeptide(L)'
;MDSGSLEKSMPNTISIKEARLDNDALSILIVADIDFERFEEFAEPLARALDCEVRERQWGADRHQWLLNFEGSQLWLHYEFYGDICWIATETKADIEVLDYLMTLIRPLLMAKGSYE
;
A
#
# COMPACT_ATOMS: atom_id res chain seq x y z
N MET A 1 -11.27 -7.28 -27.57
CA MET A 1 -11.35 -6.68 -27.43
C MET A 1 -11.27 -6.29 -26.70
N ASP A 2 -11.00 -6.24 -26.77
CA ASP A 2 -10.91 -5.70 -26.21
C ASP A 2 -11.11 -5.37 -25.40
N SER A 3 -11.21 -5.45 -25.30
CA SER A 3 -11.42 -4.93 -24.69
C SER A 3 -11.38 -4.78 -23.74
N GLY A 4 -11.27 -5.09 -23.65
CA GLY A 4 -11.37 -4.86 -22.86
C GLY A 4 -10.82 -4.61 -22.03
N SER A 5 -10.37 -4.82 -22.24
CA SER A 5 -9.82 -4.42 -21.55
C SER A 5 -9.72 -3.42 -20.99
N LEU A 6 -9.82 -3.07 -21.05
CA LEU A 6 -9.84 -2.10 -20.57
C LEU A 6 -10.33 -1.74 -19.52
N GLU A 7 -10.71 -2.28 -19.38
CA GLU A 7 -11.16 -2.11 -18.50
C GLU A 7 -10.72 -2.07 -17.61
N LYS A 8 -10.43 -2.30 -17.71
CA LYS A 8 -10.06 -2.37 -16.96
C LYS A 8 -9.34 -1.71 -16.37
N SER A 9 -9.10 -1.54 -16.43
CA SER A 9 -8.20 -0.86 -15.84
C SER A 9 -8.57 0.05 -14.86
N MET A 10 -9.38 0.64 -14.83
CA MET A 10 -9.68 1.58 -13.93
C MET A 10 -10.21 1.09 -12.72
N PRO A 11 -10.85 0.10 -12.69
CA PRO A 11 -11.47 -0.27 -11.46
C PRO A 11 -10.53 -0.72 -10.40
N ASN A 12 -9.28 -0.83 -10.70
CA ASN A 12 -8.34 -1.25 -9.69
C ASN A 12 -7.81 -0.12 -8.84
N THR A 13 -8.34 1.05 -9.01
CA THR A 13 -7.91 2.16 -8.19
C THR A 13 -8.46 1.99 -6.78
N ILE A 14 -7.59 2.05 -5.81
CA ILE A 14 -8.00 1.98 -4.41
C ILE A 14 -8.09 3.38 -3.84
N SER A 15 -8.81 3.50 -2.73
CA SER A 15 -8.91 4.76 -2.02
C SER A 15 -8.26 4.62 -0.66
N ILE A 16 -7.43 5.57 -0.30
CA ILE A 16 -6.76 5.61 0.99
C ILE A 16 -7.33 6.79 1.75
N LYS A 17 -7.71 6.56 3.01
CA LYS A 17 -8.29 7.62 3.82
C LYS A 17 -7.22 8.50 4.42
N GLU A 18 -6.10 7.92 4.81
CA GLU A 18 -5.04 8.67 5.46
C GLU A 18 -3.73 7.92 5.29
N ALA A 19 -2.64 8.66 5.17
CA ALA A 19 -1.31 8.06 5.13
C ALA A 19 -0.38 8.98 5.91
N ARG A 20 0.47 8.40 6.75
CA ARG A 20 1.41 9.17 7.54
C ARG A 20 2.76 8.51 7.57
N LEU A 21 3.79 9.29 7.27
CA LEU A 21 5.17 8.83 7.35
C LEU A 21 5.68 9.02 8.77
N ASP A 22 6.22 7.95 9.34
CA ASP A 22 6.83 7.99 10.67
C ASP A 22 8.31 7.67 10.48
N ASN A 23 9.16 8.70 10.58
CA ASN A 23 10.59 8.53 10.37
C ASN A 23 11.23 7.69 11.46
N ASP A 24 10.73 7.76 12.67
CA ASP A 24 11.32 6.97 13.76
C ASP A 24 10.99 5.50 13.61
N ALA A 25 9.80 5.18 13.14
CA ALA A 25 9.40 3.81 12.95
C ALA A 25 9.77 3.27 11.57
N LEU A 26 10.34 4.12 10.71
CA LEU A 26 10.71 3.74 9.34
C LEU A 26 9.52 3.13 8.61
N SER A 27 8.37 3.79 8.72
CA SER A 27 7.16 3.23 8.15
C SER A 27 6.19 4.30 7.69
N ILE A 28 5.25 3.88 6.84
CA ILE A 28 4.12 4.69 6.44
C ILE A 28 2.87 3.99 6.95
N LEU A 29 2.12 4.67 7.81
CA LEU A 29 0.85 4.14 8.27
C LEU A 29 -0.20 4.44 7.20
N ILE A 30 -1.03 3.45 6.88
CA ILE A 30 -2.05 3.59 5.86
C ILE A 30 -3.40 3.24 6.46
N VAL A 31 -4.35 4.16 6.31
CA VAL A 31 -5.71 3.93 6.78
C VAL A 31 -6.61 3.82 5.55
N ALA A 32 -7.28 2.69 5.42
CA ALA A 32 -8.14 2.41 4.27
C ALA A 32 -9.12 1.31 4.66
N ASP A 33 -10.13 1.13 3.83
CA ASP A 33 -11.06 0.02 4.04
C ASP A 33 -10.41 -1.22 3.44
N ILE A 34 -10.01 -2.13 4.29
CA ILE A 34 -9.29 -3.34 3.88
C ILE A 34 -10.07 -4.56 4.37
N ASP A 35 -10.33 -5.48 3.46
CA ASP A 35 -10.98 -6.73 3.78
C ASP A 35 -9.89 -7.77 4.00
N PHE A 36 -9.77 -8.29 5.21
CA PHE A 36 -8.70 -9.23 5.52
C PHE A 36 -8.73 -10.44 4.60
N GLU A 37 -9.92 -10.95 4.30
CA GLU A 37 -10.02 -12.17 3.50
C GLU A 37 -9.81 -11.93 2.02
N ARG A 38 -9.83 -10.67 1.59
CA ARG A 38 -9.56 -10.30 0.22
C ARG A 38 -8.49 -9.23 0.18
N PHE A 39 -7.49 -9.40 1.02
CA PHE A 39 -6.42 -8.42 1.15
C PHE A 39 -5.76 -8.10 -0.18
N GLU A 40 -5.65 -9.09 -1.07
CA GLU A 40 -5.01 -8.85 -2.35
C GLU A 40 -5.75 -7.81 -3.19
N GLU A 41 -7.05 -7.63 -2.96
CA GLU A 41 -7.80 -6.62 -3.72
C GLU A 41 -7.38 -5.21 -3.32
N PHE A 42 -6.79 -5.06 -2.16
CA PHE A 42 -6.21 -3.79 -1.74
C PHE A 42 -4.72 -3.76 -2.06
N ALA A 43 -4.02 -4.83 -1.74
CA ALA A 43 -2.56 -4.83 -1.76
C ALA A 43 -1.98 -4.81 -3.17
N GLU A 44 -2.60 -5.52 -4.11
CA GLU A 44 -2.04 -5.53 -5.46
C GLU A 44 -2.19 -4.20 -6.18
N PRO A 45 -3.35 -3.54 -6.13
CA PRO A 45 -3.43 -2.21 -6.72
C PRO A 45 -2.51 -1.22 -6.02
N LEU A 46 -2.35 -1.36 -4.70
CA LEU A 46 -1.43 -0.49 -3.98
C LEU A 46 -0.01 -0.68 -4.46
N ALA A 47 0.44 -1.94 -4.57
CA ALA A 47 1.80 -2.20 -5.04
C ALA A 47 2.02 -1.63 -6.43
N ARG A 48 1.03 -1.75 -7.31
CA ARG A 48 1.16 -1.18 -8.65
C ARG A 48 1.24 0.34 -8.61
N ALA A 49 0.43 0.96 -7.78
CA ALA A 49 0.44 2.41 -7.67
C ALA A 49 1.77 2.92 -7.13
N LEU A 50 2.45 2.11 -6.34
CA LEU A 50 3.73 2.47 -5.75
C LEU A 50 4.91 2.01 -6.60
N ASP A 51 4.65 1.48 -7.79
CA ASP A 51 5.69 0.96 -8.67
C ASP A 51 6.54 -0.11 -7.99
N CYS A 52 5.91 -0.90 -7.13
CA CYS A 52 6.58 -1.97 -6.43
C CYS A 52 6.29 -3.31 -7.04
N GLU A 53 7.28 -4.19 -7.01
CA GLU A 53 7.11 -5.56 -7.43
C GLU A 53 6.82 -6.40 -6.20
N VAL A 54 5.81 -7.27 -6.28
CA VAL A 54 5.49 -8.16 -5.15
C VAL A 54 6.40 -9.37 -5.25
N ARG A 55 7.23 -9.59 -4.21
CA ARG A 55 8.15 -10.69 -4.18
C ARG A 55 7.64 -11.88 -3.41
N GLU A 56 6.97 -11.65 -2.30
CA GLU A 56 6.44 -12.71 -1.45
C GLU A 56 5.15 -12.29 -0.83
N ARG A 57 4.29 -13.26 -0.61
CA ARG A 57 3.03 -13.06 0.09
C ARG A 57 2.95 -14.07 1.21
N GLN A 58 2.87 -13.59 2.44
CA GLN A 58 2.74 -14.44 3.60
C GLN A 58 1.50 -14.04 4.36
N TRP A 59 0.85 -15.00 4.99
CA TRP A 59 -0.31 -14.68 5.79
C TRP A 59 -0.44 -15.69 6.92
N GLY A 60 -1.12 -15.27 7.96
CA GLY A 60 -1.47 -16.12 9.09
C GLY A 60 -2.93 -15.96 9.40
N ALA A 61 -3.33 -16.38 10.59
CA ALA A 61 -4.74 -16.34 10.98
C ALA A 61 -5.25 -14.91 11.08
N ASP A 62 -4.38 -13.96 11.40
CA ASP A 62 -4.81 -12.61 11.70
C ASP A 62 -3.94 -11.54 11.05
N ARG A 63 -3.11 -11.90 10.07
CA ARG A 63 -2.22 -10.91 9.47
C ARG A 63 -1.79 -11.28 8.08
N HIS A 64 -1.39 -10.26 7.33
CA HIS A 64 -0.75 -10.43 6.04
C HIS A 64 0.59 -9.68 6.08
N GLN A 65 1.59 -10.25 5.39
CA GLN A 65 2.89 -9.61 5.23
C GLN A 65 3.35 -9.86 3.81
N TRP A 66 3.47 -8.80 3.03
CA TRP A 66 3.93 -8.93 1.66
C TRP A 66 5.29 -8.27 1.52
N LEU A 67 6.22 -8.98 0.92
CA LEU A 67 7.53 -8.41 0.62
C LEU A 67 7.45 -7.74 -0.75
N LEU A 68 7.74 -6.46 -0.77
CA LEU A 68 7.72 -5.66 -1.98
C LEU A 68 9.13 -5.22 -2.31
N ASN A 69 9.37 -4.97 -3.59
CA ASN A 69 10.65 -4.44 -4.04
C ASN A 69 10.40 -3.17 -4.84
N PHE A 70 11.06 -2.08 -4.44
CA PHE A 70 11.03 -0.84 -5.15
C PHE A 70 12.45 -0.51 -5.59
N GLU A 71 12.75 -0.75 -6.87
CA GLU A 71 14.05 -0.40 -7.45
C GLU A 71 15.22 -0.91 -6.60
N GLY A 72 15.11 -2.13 -6.12
CA GLY A 72 16.16 -2.73 -5.33
C GLY A 72 16.00 -2.60 -3.83
N SER A 73 15.11 -1.75 -3.37
CA SER A 73 14.87 -1.58 -1.94
C SER A 73 13.73 -2.48 -1.51
N GLN A 74 13.92 -3.19 -0.41
CA GLN A 74 12.91 -4.10 0.10
C GLN A 74 12.03 -3.41 1.11
N LEU A 75 10.73 -3.60 0.94
CA LEU A 75 9.72 -3.00 1.80
C LEU A 75 8.78 -4.10 2.25
N TRP A 76 8.22 -3.94 3.44
CA TRP A 76 7.24 -4.87 3.94
C TRP A 76 5.90 -4.19 4.07
N LEU A 77 4.88 -4.75 3.43
CA LEU A 77 3.50 -4.29 3.59
C LEU A 77 2.85 -5.20 4.60
N HIS A 78 2.39 -4.62 5.70
CA HIS A 78 1.77 -5.35 6.79
C HIS A 78 0.32 -4.97 6.97
N TYR A 79 -0.50 -5.95 7.34
CA TYR A 79 -1.87 -5.68 7.75
C TYR A 79 -2.22 -6.63 8.89
N GLU A 80 -2.72 -6.08 9.99
CA GLU A 80 -3.16 -6.88 11.14
C GLU A 80 -4.66 -6.73 11.31
N PHE A 81 -5.35 -7.88 11.36
CA PHE A 81 -6.80 -7.89 11.38
C PHE A 81 -7.38 -7.29 12.65
N TYR A 82 -6.88 -7.73 13.80
CA TYR A 82 -7.51 -7.30 15.06
C TYR A 82 -7.34 -5.82 15.33
N GLY A 83 -6.22 -5.27 14.97
CA GLY A 83 -6.01 -3.83 15.14
C GLY A 83 -6.48 -3.02 13.94
N ASP A 84 -6.80 -3.71 12.84
CA ASP A 84 -7.15 -3.04 11.59
C ASP A 84 -6.07 -2.01 11.25
N ILE A 85 -4.81 -2.46 11.30
CA ILE A 85 -3.67 -1.59 11.08
C ILE A 85 -2.89 -2.05 9.87
N CYS A 86 -2.63 -1.12 8.96
CA CYS A 86 -1.85 -1.37 7.76
C CYS A 86 -0.68 -0.42 7.71
N TRP A 87 0.51 -0.94 7.36
CA TRP A 87 1.66 -0.06 7.22
C TRP A 87 2.68 -0.66 6.28
N ILE A 88 3.53 0.22 5.71
CA ILE A 88 4.65 -0.18 4.88
C ILE A 88 5.91 0.19 5.64
N ALA A 89 6.85 -0.73 5.77
CA ALA A 89 8.05 -0.50 6.55
C ALA A 89 9.30 -0.85 5.77
N THR A 90 10.40 -0.14 6.07
CA THR A 90 11.72 -0.53 5.61
C THR A 90 12.50 -1.06 6.79
N GLU A 91 13.64 -1.68 6.51
CA GLU A 91 14.46 -2.22 7.58
C GLU A 91 15.66 -1.36 7.89
N THR A 92 15.95 -0.37 7.06
CA THR A 92 17.14 0.44 7.30
C THR A 92 16.81 1.92 7.10
N LYS A 93 17.53 2.76 7.85
CA LYS A 93 17.38 4.19 7.69
C LYS A 93 17.82 4.65 6.30
N ALA A 94 18.68 3.89 5.65
CA ALA A 94 19.12 4.27 4.32
C ALA A 94 17.96 4.33 3.34
N ASP A 95 16.88 3.61 3.61
CA ASP A 95 15.74 3.59 2.71
C ASP A 95 14.63 4.55 3.10
N ILE A 96 14.89 5.47 4.03
CA ILE A 96 13.86 6.41 4.43
C ILE A 96 13.45 7.29 3.25
N GLU A 97 14.37 7.57 2.35
CA GLU A 97 14.05 8.37 1.18
C GLU A 97 13.10 7.66 0.24
N VAL A 98 13.14 6.33 0.25
CA VAL A 98 12.18 5.56 -0.53
C VAL A 98 10.78 5.81 0.02
N LEU A 99 10.64 5.80 1.34
CA LEU A 99 9.33 6.06 1.95
C LEU A 99 8.83 7.46 1.62
N ASP A 100 9.73 8.44 1.63
CA ASP A 100 9.36 9.80 1.25
C ASP A 100 8.82 9.82 -0.17
N TYR A 101 9.51 9.14 -1.07
CA TYR A 101 9.06 9.11 -2.46
C TYR A 101 7.70 8.41 -2.57
N LEU A 102 7.53 7.30 -1.85
CA LEU A 102 6.26 6.57 -1.91
C LEU A 102 5.11 7.43 -1.43
N MET A 103 5.35 8.32 -0.48
CA MET A 103 4.29 9.23 -0.06
C MET A 103 3.79 10.08 -1.23
N THR A 104 4.67 10.47 -2.13
CA THR A 104 4.23 11.25 -3.30
C THR A 104 3.35 10.41 -4.21
N LEU A 105 3.56 9.10 -4.25
CA LEU A 105 2.74 8.22 -5.07
C LEU A 105 1.42 7.89 -4.37
N ILE A 106 1.41 7.95 -3.04
CA ILE A 106 0.20 7.68 -2.27
C ILE A 106 -0.77 8.84 -2.33
N ARG A 107 -0.26 10.09 -2.40
CA ARG A 107 -1.14 11.26 -2.36
C ARG A 107 -2.28 11.22 -3.37
N PRO A 108 -2.07 10.81 -4.63
CA PRO A 108 -3.20 10.76 -5.55
C PRO A 108 -4.27 9.74 -5.17
N LEU A 109 -3.93 8.80 -4.27
CA LEU A 109 -4.88 7.79 -3.84
C LEU A 109 -5.69 8.23 -2.63
N LEU A 110 -5.33 9.36 -2.01
CA LEU A 110 -6.04 9.82 -0.84
C LEU A 110 -7.42 10.32 -1.21
N MET A 111 -8.38 9.97 -0.38
CA MET A 111 -9.74 10.42 -0.61
C MET A 111 -9.82 11.93 -0.50
N ALA A 112 -10.57 12.53 -1.38
CA ALA A 112 -10.71 13.98 -1.36
C ALA A 112 -11.64 14.37 -0.24
N LYS A 113 -11.07 14.79 0.88
CA LYS A 113 -11.87 15.09 2.02
C LYS A 113 -12.42 16.48 2.03
N GLY A 114 -11.68 17.41 1.63
CA GLY A 114 -12.15 18.76 1.72
C GLY A 114 -12.98 19.16 0.56
N SER A 115 -13.11 18.29 -0.32
CA SER A 115 -13.75 18.71 -1.51
C SER A 115 -15.17 18.95 -1.27
N TYR A 116 -15.55 18.79 -0.38
CA TYR A 116 -16.78 19.11 -0.24
C TYR A 116 -16.93 20.02 0.66
N GLU A 117 -16.51 19.98 0.68
CA GLU A 117 -16.56 20.63 1.17
C GLU A 117 -16.50 21.26 1.08
#